data_ed5313b58136d2d731bd9149acf24906
#
_entry.id   ed5313b58136d2d731bd9149acf24906
#
_cell.length_a   1.000
_cell.length_b   1.000
_cell.length_c   1.000
_cell.angle_alpha   90.00
_cell.angle_beta   90.00
_cell.angle_gamma   90.00
#
_symmetry.space_group_name_H-M   'P 1'
#
loop_
_entity.id
_entity.type
_entity.pdbx_description
1 polymer ?
#
loop_
_entity_poly.entity_id
_entity_poly.type
_entity_poly.pdbx_seq_one_letter_code
_entity_poly.pdbx_strand_id
1 'polypeptide(L)'
;RGGPRVIQAIDVPRLVALAERWRAIVALAWAVGDTVVDGMPLLRVHGGSGPLPEHRVRRLVRLGEERTFEQDPKYAIRILVDIAIKALSPAINDPTTAVQALDQVEDLLLRLGRVDLAAGRVRDVRGSLRLVFPVPSWEDFLVLAFDEIRYCGASSIQVMRRLRALLQ
;
A
#
# COMPACT_ATOMS: atom_id res chain seq x y z
N ARG A 1 -23.77 3.62 -12.67
CA ARG A 1 -22.46 4.28 -12.91
C ARG A 1 -21.96 4.74 -11.55
N GLY A 2 -20.95 4.05 -11.00
CA GLY A 2 -20.32 4.40 -9.74
C GLY A 2 -19.17 5.37 -9.97
N GLY A 3 -18.88 6.24 -8.97
CA GLY A 3 -17.68 7.07 -8.96
C GLY A 3 -16.40 6.23 -8.77
N PRO A 4 -15.22 6.90 -8.76
CA PRO A 4 -13.96 6.23 -8.46
C PRO A 4 -14.03 5.50 -7.11
N ARG A 5 -13.45 4.32 -7.02
CA ARG A 5 -13.40 3.50 -5.82
C ARG A 5 -11.98 3.12 -5.49
N VAL A 6 -11.68 2.96 -4.21
CA VAL A 6 -10.37 2.55 -3.71
C VAL A 6 -10.40 1.08 -3.34
N ILE A 7 -9.36 0.35 -3.68
CA ILE A 7 -9.17 -1.02 -3.19
C ILE A 7 -8.76 -0.94 -1.71
N GLN A 8 -9.67 -1.33 -0.82
CA GLN A 8 -9.46 -1.28 0.63
C GLN A 8 -8.82 -2.54 1.19
N ALA A 9 -9.21 -3.69 0.64
CA ALA A 9 -8.67 -4.97 1.11
C ALA A 9 -8.83 -6.08 0.06
N ILE A 10 -7.96 -7.08 0.16
CA ILE A 10 -7.95 -8.30 -0.65
C ILE A 10 -8.01 -9.49 0.30
N ASP A 11 -9.00 -10.37 0.12
CA ASP A 11 -9.08 -11.64 0.85
C ASP A 11 -8.17 -12.67 0.19
N VAL A 12 -6.87 -12.57 0.49
CA VAL A 12 -5.83 -13.42 -0.10
C VAL A 12 -6.10 -14.91 0.11
N PRO A 13 -6.43 -15.42 1.33
CA PRO A 13 -6.67 -16.84 1.55
C PRO A 13 -7.80 -17.39 0.69
N ARG A 14 -8.93 -16.68 0.62
CA ARG A 14 -10.08 -17.12 -0.18
C ARG A 14 -9.85 -17.01 -1.67
N LEU A 15 -9.09 -16.00 -2.15
CA LEU A 15 -8.69 -15.90 -3.56
C LEU A 15 -7.79 -17.06 -3.97
N VAL A 16 -6.82 -17.43 -3.13
CA VAL A 16 -5.94 -18.59 -3.37
C VAL A 16 -6.75 -19.88 -3.44
N ALA A 17 -7.65 -20.13 -2.46
CA ALA A 17 -8.52 -21.31 -2.47
C ALA A 17 -9.44 -21.36 -3.69
N LEU A 18 -9.96 -20.22 -4.11
CA LEU A 18 -10.76 -20.11 -5.33
C LEU A 18 -9.92 -20.45 -6.57
N ALA A 19 -8.73 -19.86 -6.71
CA ALA A 19 -7.81 -20.11 -7.81
C ALA A 19 -7.34 -21.58 -7.86
N GLU A 20 -7.06 -22.19 -6.72
CA GLU A 20 -6.70 -23.61 -6.61
C GLU A 20 -7.82 -24.51 -7.14
N ARG A 21 -9.06 -24.29 -6.68
CA ARG A 21 -10.24 -25.06 -7.12
C ARG A 21 -10.44 -25.05 -8.64
N TRP A 22 -10.16 -23.92 -9.29
CA TRP A 22 -10.29 -23.75 -10.75
C TRP A 22 -8.98 -24.04 -11.50
N ARG A 23 -7.90 -24.43 -10.81
CA ARG A 23 -6.56 -24.63 -11.39
C ARG A 23 -6.07 -23.40 -12.17
N ALA A 24 -6.45 -22.22 -11.72
CA ALA A 24 -6.15 -20.94 -12.34
C ALA A 24 -5.08 -20.14 -11.56
N ILE A 25 -4.59 -19.07 -12.16
CA ILE A 25 -3.84 -18.01 -11.51
C ILE A 25 -4.67 -16.74 -11.63
N VAL A 26 -4.92 -16.07 -10.51
CA VAL A 26 -5.57 -14.77 -10.46
C VAL A 26 -4.49 -13.70 -10.37
N ALA A 27 -4.47 -12.75 -11.30
CA ALA A 27 -3.57 -11.62 -11.30
C ALA A 27 -4.38 -10.33 -11.12
N LEU A 28 -4.25 -9.68 -9.95
CA LEU A 28 -4.84 -8.36 -9.72
C LEU A 28 -4.03 -7.30 -10.48
N ALA A 29 -4.73 -6.33 -11.07
CA ALA A 29 -4.10 -5.25 -11.82
C ALA A 29 -3.66 -4.08 -10.93
N TRP A 30 -4.16 -4.02 -9.69
CA TRP A 30 -4.06 -2.89 -8.79
C TRP A 30 -3.64 -3.32 -7.39
N ALA A 31 -2.91 -2.46 -6.70
CA ALA A 31 -2.55 -2.64 -5.29
C ALA A 31 -3.68 -2.20 -4.36
N VAL A 32 -3.60 -2.60 -3.08
CA VAL A 32 -4.41 -1.98 -2.02
C VAL A 32 -4.03 -0.50 -1.91
N GLY A 33 -5.03 0.36 -1.82
CA GLY A 33 -4.87 1.82 -1.83
C GLY A 33 -4.99 2.47 -3.20
N ASP A 34 -4.97 1.70 -4.30
CA ASP A 34 -5.15 2.24 -5.64
C ASP A 34 -6.61 2.59 -5.91
N THR A 35 -6.80 3.67 -6.69
CA THR A 35 -8.12 4.10 -7.15
C THR A 35 -8.46 3.45 -8.49
N VAL A 36 -9.59 2.80 -8.55
CA VAL A 36 -10.13 2.18 -9.77
C VAL A 36 -11.42 2.90 -10.21
N VAL A 37 -11.60 3.02 -11.51
CA VAL A 37 -12.80 3.61 -12.12
C VAL A 37 -13.57 2.56 -12.92
N ASP A 38 -14.86 2.83 -13.14
CA ASP A 38 -15.71 1.94 -13.91
C ASP A 38 -15.13 1.64 -15.30
N GLY A 39 -15.18 0.37 -15.69
CA GLY A 39 -14.64 -0.10 -16.97
C GLY A 39 -13.16 -0.54 -16.93
N MET A 40 -12.44 -0.25 -15.86
CA MET A 40 -11.08 -0.78 -15.71
C MET A 40 -11.09 -2.25 -15.27
N PRO A 41 -10.24 -3.11 -15.87
CA PRO A 41 -10.12 -4.50 -15.43
C PRO A 41 -9.54 -4.55 -14.02
N LEU A 42 -10.26 -5.16 -13.08
CA LEU A 42 -9.79 -5.33 -11.71
C LEU A 42 -8.73 -6.43 -11.61
N LEU A 43 -8.88 -7.46 -12.41
CA LEU A 43 -7.98 -8.62 -12.42
C LEU A 43 -8.00 -9.34 -13.78
N ARG A 44 -7.03 -10.22 -13.96
CA ARG A 44 -6.94 -11.17 -15.07
C ARG A 44 -6.86 -12.59 -14.51
N VAL A 45 -7.40 -13.54 -15.24
CA VAL A 45 -7.34 -14.97 -14.90
C VAL A 45 -6.53 -15.68 -15.96
N HIS A 46 -5.54 -16.46 -15.55
CA HIS A 46 -4.68 -17.23 -16.45
C HIS A 46 -4.88 -18.72 -16.18
N GLY A 47 -5.04 -19.51 -17.24
CA GLY A 47 -5.31 -20.94 -17.14
C GLY A 47 -6.72 -21.22 -16.60
N GLY A 48 -6.89 -22.40 -16.04
CA GLY A 48 -8.14 -22.80 -15.39
C GLY A 48 -8.95 -23.84 -16.14
N SER A 49 -9.80 -24.57 -15.41
CA SER A 49 -10.71 -25.61 -15.94
C SER A 49 -12.05 -25.04 -16.45
N GLY A 50 -12.16 -23.69 -16.50
CA GLY A 50 -13.35 -22.97 -16.93
C GLY A 50 -13.36 -21.54 -16.42
N PRO A 51 -14.36 -20.71 -16.80
CA PRO A 51 -14.44 -19.33 -16.37
C PRO A 51 -14.65 -19.23 -14.85
N LEU A 52 -13.82 -18.44 -14.18
CA LEU A 52 -14.01 -18.11 -12.78
C LEU A 52 -15.30 -17.29 -12.61
N PRO A 53 -16.16 -17.63 -11.63
CA PRO A 53 -17.38 -16.87 -11.40
C PRO A 53 -17.06 -15.46 -10.90
N GLU A 54 -17.20 -14.47 -11.77
CA GLU A 54 -16.83 -13.07 -11.55
C GLU A 54 -17.41 -12.51 -10.23
N HIS A 55 -18.67 -12.83 -9.93
CA HIS A 55 -19.34 -12.37 -8.71
C HIS A 55 -18.66 -12.87 -7.42
N ARG A 56 -18.05 -14.08 -7.45
CA ARG A 56 -17.30 -14.61 -6.30
C ARG A 56 -15.99 -13.87 -6.11
N VAL A 57 -15.27 -13.62 -7.20
CA VAL A 57 -14.00 -12.90 -7.16
C VAL A 57 -14.21 -11.45 -6.69
N ARG A 58 -15.22 -10.78 -7.21
CA ARG A 58 -15.57 -9.40 -6.81
C ARG A 58 -15.83 -9.26 -5.31
N ARG A 59 -16.43 -10.25 -4.67
CA ARG A 59 -16.68 -10.24 -3.22
C ARG A 59 -15.42 -10.39 -2.37
N LEU A 60 -14.32 -10.82 -2.96
CA LEU A 60 -13.04 -11.03 -2.28
C LEU A 60 -12.08 -9.84 -2.42
N VAL A 61 -12.49 -8.82 -3.18
CA VAL A 61 -11.80 -7.53 -3.28
C VAL A 61 -12.76 -6.46 -2.77
N ARG A 62 -12.45 -5.88 -1.61
CA ARG A 62 -13.27 -4.83 -1.01
C ARG A 62 -12.94 -3.48 -1.64
N LEU A 63 -13.97 -2.86 -2.19
CA LEU A 63 -13.90 -1.51 -2.77
C LEU A 63 -14.68 -0.55 -1.88
N GLY A 64 -14.13 0.63 -1.64
CA GLY A 64 -14.75 1.71 -0.88
C GLY A 64 -14.54 3.08 -1.52
N GLU A 65 -15.06 4.11 -0.90
CA GLU A 65 -14.90 5.50 -1.36
C GLU A 65 -13.59 6.11 -0.85
N GLU A 66 -13.09 5.65 0.29
CA GLU A 66 -11.91 6.16 0.96
C GLU A 66 -10.88 5.04 1.23
N ARG A 67 -9.62 5.42 1.41
CA ARG A 67 -8.55 4.51 1.85
C ARG A 67 -8.76 4.10 3.31
N THR A 68 -8.29 2.91 3.67
CA THR A 68 -8.31 2.41 5.05
C THR A 68 -6.92 1.90 5.44
N PHE A 69 -6.64 1.84 6.74
CA PHE A 69 -5.33 1.39 7.26
C PHE A 69 -5.15 -0.13 7.31
N GLU A 70 -6.21 -0.92 7.11
CA GLU A 70 -6.20 -2.36 7.39
C GLU A 70 -5.14 -3.15 6.60
N GLN A 71 -4.94 -2.80 5.33
CA GLN A 71 -3.96 -3.45 4.44
C GLN A 71 -3.16 -2.43 3.63
N ASP A 72 -3.16 -1.16 4.00
CA ASP A 72 -2.52 -0.07 3.28
C ASP A 72 -1.50 0.70 4.14
N PRO A 73 -0.29 0.16 4.32
CA PRO A 73 0.75 0.84 5.08
C PRO A 73 1.21 2.16 4.44
N LYS A 74 1.11 2.29 3.10
CA LYS A 74 1.39 3.57 2.42
C LYS A 74 0.46 4.67 2.86
N TYR A 75 -0.79 4.35 3.16
CA TYR A 75 -1.75 5.34 3.65
C TYR A 75 -1.38 5.87 5.04
N ALA A 76 -0.94 4.97 5.93
CA ALA A 76 -0.48 5.38 7.26
C ALA A 76 0.72 6.32 7.18
N ILE A 77 1.73 5.98 6.36
CA ILE A 77 2.90 6.84 6.11
C ILE A 77 2.46 8.16 5.48
N ARG A 78 1.58 8.17 4.47
CA ARG A 78 1.10 9.39 3.81
C ARG A 78 0.49 10.37 4.82
N ILE A 79 -0.34 9.91 5.74
CA ILE A 79 -0.94 10.78 6.77
C ILE A 79 0.13 11.40 7.67
N LEU A 80 1.13 10.63 8.09
CA LEU A 80 2.22 11.16 8.91
C LEU A 80 3.05 12.20 8.14
N VAL A 81 3.31 11.95 6.87
CA VAL A 81 3.99 12.91 5.98
C VAL A 81 3.15 14.18 5.83
N ASP A 82 1.84 14.07 5.62
CA ASP A 82 0.93 15.22 5.52
C ASP A 82 0.90 16.06 6.81
N ILE A 83 0.98 15.41 7.97
CA ILE A 83 1.12 16.10 9.27
C ILE A 83 2.45 16.85 9.32
N ALA A 84 3.56 16.22 8.93
CA ALA A 84 4.88 16.84 8.95
C ALA A 84 4.97 18.03 8.01
N ILE A 85 4.53 17.90 6.76
CA ILE A 85 4.60 19.01 5.79
C ILE A 85 3.66 20.16 6.15
N LYS A 86 2.50 19.86 6.74
CA LYS A 86 1.59 20.87 7.27
C LYS A 86 2.24 21.63 8.43
N ALA A 87 2.89 20.94 9.36
CA ALA A 87 3.63 21.54 10.47
C ALA A 87 4.78 22.45 9.97
N LEU A 88 5.44 22.06 8.88
CA LEU A 88 6.54 22.82 8.26
C LEU A 88 6.07 23.96 7.34
N SER A 89 4.77 24.13 7.15
CA SER A 89 4.26 25.22 6.32
C SER A 89 4.61 26.58 6.94
N PRO A 90 4.83 27.64 6.11
CA PRO A 90 5.19 28.97 6.62
C PRO A 90 4.20 29.55 7.62
N ALA A 91 2.92 29.14 7.53
CA ALA A 91 1.85 29.63 8.43
C ALA A 91 1.90 28.98 9.82
N ILE A 92 2.39 27.73 9.94
CA ILE A 92 2.43 26.98 11.20
C ILE A 92 3.84 27.01 11.79
N ASN A 93 4.85 26.69 10.99
CA ASN A 93 6.27 26.71 11.34
C ASN A 93 6.59 25.98 12.66
N ASP A 94 6.11 24.74 12.79
CA ASP A 94 6.31 23.86 13.96
C ASP A 94 7.21 22.66 13.60
N PRO A 95 8.53 22.83 13.60
CA PRO A 95 9.46 21.74 13.31
C PRO A 95 9.45 20.62 14.37
N THR A 96 8.97 20.89 15.58
CA THR A 96 8.88 19.87 16.63
C THR A 96 7.83 18.82 16.28
N THR A 97 6.65 19.24 15.85
CA THR A 97 5.60 18.32 15.36
C THR A 97 6.08 17.54 14.13
N ALA A 98 6.82 18.17 13.23
CA ALA A 98 7.41 17.47 12.08
C ALA A 98 8.41 16.39 12.48
N VAL A 99 9.25 16.64 13.51
CA VAL A 99 10.17 15.63 14.06
C VAL A 99 9.42 14.49 14.71
N GLN A 100 8.36 14.76 15.47
CA GLN A 100 7.50 13.71 16.07
C GLN A 100 6.83 12.83 14.99
N ALA A 101 6.39 13.45 13.89
CA ALA A 101 5.85 12.66 12.76
C ALA A 101 6.93 11.77 12.12
N LEU A 102 8.18 12.26 11.98
CA LEU A 102 9.31 11.46 11.51
C LEU A 102 9.62 10.28 12.45
N ASP A 103 9.48 10.45 13.78
CA ASP A 103 9.66 9.37 14.75
C ASP A 103 8.63 8.24 14.52
N GLN A 104 7.38 8.59 14.22
CA GLN A 104 6.34 7.63 13.90
C GLN A 104 6.55 6.96 12.53
N VAL A 105 7.05 7.72 11.54
CA VAL A 105 7.42 7.18 10.23
C VAL A 105 8.53 6.13 10.38
N GLU A 106 9.55 6.42 11.21
CA GLU A 106 10.63 5.46 11.50
C GLU A 106 10.08 4.15 12.09
N ASP A 107 9.23 4.23 13.14
CA ASP A 107 8.64 3.04 13.75
C ASP A 107 7.86 2.19 12.72
N LEU A 108 7.08 2.83 11.85
CA LEU A 108 6.38 2.14 10.78
C LEU A 108 7.33 1.49 9.77
N LEU A 109 8.39 2.18 9.35
CA LEU A 109 9.38 1.63 8.43
C LEU A 109 10.15 0.46 9.04
N LEU A 110 10.53 0.53 10.33
CA LEU A 110 11.17 -0.56 11.04
C LEU A 110 10.27 -1.80 11.15
N ARG A 111 8.97 -1.62 11.34
CA ARG A 111 7.99 -2.72 11.32
C ARG A 111 7.83 -3.31 9.92
N LEU A 112 7.73 -2.46 8.89
CA LEU A 112 7.64 -2.89 7.49
C LEU A 112 8.89 -3.65 7.03
N GLY A 113 10.09 -3.24 7.48
CA GLY A 113 11.34 -3.92 7.16
C GLY A 113 11.43 -5.37 7.69
N ARG A 114 10.53 -5.77 8.59
CA ARG A 114 10.41 -7.14 9.09
C ARG A 114 9.42 -8.00 8.29
N VAL A 115 8.70 -7.39 7.36
CA VAL A 115 7.70 -8.07 6.52
C VAL A 115 8.33 -8.39 5.17
N ASP A 116 8.05 -9.58 4.64
CA ASP A 116 8.44 -9.90 3.26
C ASP A 116 7.59 -9.11 2.27
N LEU A 117 8.14 -8.04 1.73
CA LEU A 117 7.49 -7.20 0.71
C LEU A 117 7.42 -7.90 -0.67
N ALA A 118 8.12 -9.04 -0.87
CA ALA A 118 8.00 -9.83 -2.09
C ALA A 118 6.71 -10.69 -2.14
N ALA A 119 5.86 -10.60 -1.11
CA ALA A 119 4.64 -11.42 -0.93
C ALA A 119 3.52 -11.21 -1.98
N GLY A 120 3.73 -10.39 -3.01
CA GLY A 120 2.78 -10.20 -4.13
C GLY A 120 2.56 -11.44 -5.01
N ARG A 121 3.24 -12.57 -4.70
CA ARG A 121 3.10 -13.87 -5.40
C ARG A 121 2.78 -14.96 -4.40
N VAL A 122 1.50 -15.32 -4.30
CA VAL A 122 1.05 -16.32 -3.33
C VAL A 122 0.87 -17.68 -3.99
N ARG A 123 1.42 -18.70 -3.35
CA ARG A 123 1.36 -20.11 -3.77
C ARG A 123 0.40 -20.89 -2.88
N ASP A 124 -0.17 -21.94 -3.43
CA ASP A 124 -0.93 -22.92 -2.64
C ASP A 124 0.01 -23.86 -1.85
N VAL A 125 -0.60 -24.74 -1.06
CA VAL A 125 0.14 -25.73 -0.23
C VAL A 125 1.00 -26.71 -1.06
N ARG A 126 0.74 -26.82 -2.36
CA ARG A 126 1.50 -27.65 -3.31
C ARG A 126 2.60 -26.86 -4.02
N GLY A 127 2.83 -25.59 -3.66
CA GLY A 127 3.82 -24.73 -4.26
C GLY A 127 3.41 -24.09 -5.61
N SER A 128 2.20 -24.34 -6.09
CA SER A 128 1.69 -23.76 -7.35
C SER A 128 1.30 -22.30 -7.16
N LEU A 129 1.74 -21.42 -8.06
CA LEU A 129 1.34 -20.00 -8.05
C LEU A 129 -0.18 -19.88 -8.28
N ARG A 130 -0.87 -19.13 -7.40
CA ARG A 130 -2.33 -18.96 -7.45
C ARG A 130 -2.79 -17.53 -7.50
N LEU A 131 -2.05 -16.63 -6.87
CA LEU A 131 -2.42 -15.22 -6.82
C LEU A 131 -1.18 -14.35 -7.06
N VAL A 132 -1.35 -13.33 -7.88
CA VAL A 132 -0.36 -12.27 -8.12
C VAL A 132 -1.05 -10.93 -7.91
N PHE A 133 -0.42 -10.04 -7.15
CA PHE A 133 -0.90 -8.66 -6.99
C PHE A 133 0.27 -7.70 -6.80
N PRO A 134 0.13 -6.44 -7.22
CA PRO A 134 1.15 -5.44 -7.00
C PRO A 134 1.33 -5.16 -5.51
N VAL A 135 2.58 -5.07 -5.08
CA VAL A 135 2.96 -4.61 -3.74
C VAL A 135 3.95 -3.47 -3.88
N PRO A 136 3.91 -2.46 -3.00
CA PRO A 136 4.90 -1.39 -3.02
C PRO A 136 6.30 -1.94 -2.76
N SER A 137 7.28 -1.42 -3.46
CA SER A 137 8.69 -1.70 -3.19
C SER A 137 9.17 -0.97 -1.92
N TRP A 138 10.32 -1.38 -1.38
CA TRP A 138 10.95 -0.65 -0.29
C TRP A 138 11.26 0.80 -0.68
N GLU A 139 11.72 1.01 -1.90
CA GLU A 139 11.98 2.34 -2.44
C GLU A 139 10.72 3.23 -2.47
N ASP A 140 9.56 2.67 -2.85
CA ASP A 140 8.28 3.41 -2.82
C ASP A 140 7.94 3.92 -1.41
N PHE A 141 8.25 3.13 -0.37
CA PHE A 141 8.04 3.54 1.01
C PHE A 141 9.02 4.65 1.43
N LEU A 142 10.30 4.55 1.06
CA LEU A 142 11.31 5.54 1.41
C LEU A 142 11.05 6.89 0.72
N VAL A 143 10.75 6.86 -0.58
CA VAL A 143 10.38 8.07 -1.35
C VAL A 143 9.17 8.75 -0.73
N LEU A 144 8.10 7.98 -0.43
CA LEU A 144 6.89 8.50 0.21
C LEU A 144 7.19 9.10 1.58
N ALA A 145 8.05 8.45 2.38
CA ALA A 145 8.33 8.84 3.76
C ALA A 145 9.18 10.11 3.88
N PHE A 146 10.11 10.31 2.94
CA PHE A 146 11.18 11.29 3.17
C PHE A 146 11.24 12.44 2.17
N ASP A 147 10.88 12.26 0.91
CA ASP A 147 11.16 13.26 -0.12
C ASP A 147 10.45 14.59 0.13
N GLU A 148 9.16 14.57 0.45
CA GLU A 148 8.41 15.79 0.70
C GLU A 148 8.83 16.47 2.01
N ILE A 149 9.06 15.68 3.08
CA ILE A 149 9.52 16.22 4.36
C ILE A 149 10.92 16.85 4.20
N ARG A 150 11.82 16.19 3.46
CA ARG A 150 13.15 16.71 3.17
C ARG A 150 13.07 18.02 2.40
N TYR A 151 12.20 18.13 1.42
CA TYR A 151 12.00 19.36 0.65
C TYR A 151 11.43 20.48 1.52
N CYS A 152 10.35 20.25 2.24
CA CYS A 152 9.69 21.25 3.08
C CYS A 152 10.52 21.63 4.30
N GLY A 153 11.30 20.69 4.86
CA GLY A 153 12.12 20.87 6.06
C GLY A 153 13.55 21.32 5.81
N ALA A 154 13.95 21.60 4.57
CA ALA A 154 15.34 21.91 4.21
C ALA A 154 15.95 23.10 4.98
N SER A 155 15.15 24.08 5.37
CA SER A 155 15.58 25.23 6.19
C SER A 155 15.57 24.96 7.70
N SER A 156 14.99 23.85 8.16
CA SER A 156 14.88 23.51 9.58
C SER A 156 16.04 22.62 10.04
N ILE A 157 16.88 23.16 10.93
CA ILE A 157 18.02 22.41 11.51
C ILE A 157 17.54 21.17 12.25
N GLN A 158 16.41 21.24 12.97
CA GLN A 158 15.86 20.11 13.73
C GLN A 158 15.44 18.96 12.80
N VAL A 159 14.70 19.28 11.74
CA VAL A 159 14.23 18.28 10.76
C VAL A 159 15.43 17.66 10.02
N MET A 160 16.38 18.47 9.57
CA MET A 160 17.56 17.96 8.86
C MET A 160 18.45 17.08 9.74
N ARG A 161 18.61 17.41 11.03
CA ARG A 161 19.31 16.56 11.99
C ARG A 161 18.58 15.22 12.20
N ARG A 162 17.24 15.26 12.32
CA ARG A 162 16.43 14.05 12.50
C ARG A 162 16.48 13.14 11.26
N LEU A 163 16.32 13.71 10.07
CA LEU A 163 16.46 12.97 8.81
C LEU A 163 17.83 12.29 8.69
N ARG A 164 18.90 13.00 9.06
CA ARG A 164 20.25 12.43 9.06
C ARG A 164 20.39 11.26 10.04
N ALA A 165 19.77 11.35 11.21
CA ALA A 165 19.81 10.28 12.20
C ALA A 165 19.08 9.01 11.74
N LEU A 166 18.03 9.16 10.92
CA LEU A 166 17.27 8.03 10.35
C LEU A 166 18.05 7.23 9.28
N LEU A 167 19.09 7.82 8.70
CA LEU A 167 19.90 7.22 7.64
C LEU A 167 21.18 6.52 8.17
N GLN A 168 21.39 6.50 9.49
CA GLN A 168 22.52 5.85 10.15
C GLN A 168 22.13 4.49 10.72
#